data_3afa36dc4a8cd9eab57e70046354f248
#
_entry.id   3afa36dc4a8cd9eab57e70046354f248
#
_cell.length_a   1.000
_cell.length_b   1.000
_cell.length_c   1.000
_cell.angle_alpha   90.00
_cell.angle_beta   90.00
_cell.angle_gamma   90.00
#
_symmetry.space_group_name_H-M   'P 1'
#
loop_
_entity.id
_entity.type
_entity.pdbx_description
1 polymer ?
#
loop_
_entity_poly.entity_id
_entity_poly.type
_entity_poly.pdbx_seq_one_letter_code
_entity_poly.pdbx_strand_id
1 'polypeptide(L)'
;EVMQQMTPDKDGETMLPEEYIDLDVYQNLPGTGGHNERIRLWYGYLEDGDDVIYPPRCLSFATSKYNYAAREFYEEYLYDQKGNLLFVYAKTPDVENSNMYPYELRLWMDGKRLLLFSAKNHEGKEVYTGIKIPEDFQSEVNRVEERGAQLLEMFKGLDKAVLL
;
A
#
# COMPACT_ATOMS: atom_id res chain seq x y z
N GLU A 1 8.90 1.24 -4.40
CA GLU A 1 9.23 0.44 -5.60
C GLU A 1 8.20 0.65 -6.71
N VAL A 2 6.91 0.58 -6.41
CA VAL A 2 5.84 0.91 -7.38
C VAL A 2 5.99 2.35 -7.86
N MET A 3 6.26 3.29 -6.97
CA MET A 3 6.53 4.69 -7.31
C MET A 3 7.71 4.85 -8.26
N GLN A 4 8.76 4.04 -8.13
CA GLN A 4 9.91 4.07 -9.04
C GLN A 4 9.57 3.50 -10.42
N GLN A 5 8.67 2.53 -10.48
CA GLN A 5 8.20 1.94 -11.74
C GLN A 5 7.19 2.83 -12.46
N MET A 6 6.53 3.72 -11.71
CA MET A 6 5.57 4.70 -12.21
C MET A 6 6.20 6.07 -12.50
N THR A 7 7.52 6.14 -12.67
CA THR A 7 8.17 7.34 -13.21
C THR A 7 7.64 7.64 -14.61
N PRO A 8 7.61 8.91 -15.00
CA PRO A 8 7.17 9.30 -16.35
C PRO A 8 7.87 8.43 -17.39
N ASP A 9 7.13 7.92 -18.34
CA ASP A 9 7.71 7.29 -19.51
C ASP A 9 8.47 8.34 -20.36
N LYS A 10 9.02 7.92 -21.49
CA LYS A 10 9.78 8.81 -22.37
C LYS A 10 8.95 9.98 -22.92
N ASP A 11 7.63 9.87 -22.86
CA ASP A 11 6.67 10.87 -23.32
C ASP A 11 6.20 11.80 -22.18
N GLY A 12 6.67 11.57 -20.93
CA GLY A 12 6.36 12.39 -19.76
C GLY A 12 5.04 12.04 -19.08
N GLU A 13 4.38 10.96 -19.47
CA GLU A 13 3.15 10.47 -18.83
C GLU A 13 3.49 9.65 -17.59
N THR A 14 2.79 9.90 -16.50
CA THR A 14 2.85 9.07 -15.29
C THR A 14 1.69 8.09 -15.27
N MET A 15 1.94 6.87 -14.79
CA MET A 15 0.88 5.89 -14.59
C MET A 15 0.01 6.19 -13.37
N LEU A 16 0.45 7.10 -12.49
CA LEU A 16 -0.33 7.54 -11.34
C LEU A 16 -1.38 8.56 -11.76
N PRO A 17 -2.61 8.47 -11.23
CA PRO A 17 -3.59 9.54 -11.35
C PRO A 17 -3.03 10.87 -10.80
N GLU A 18 -3.49 11.99 -11.34
CA GLU A 18 -3.08 13.32 -10.86
C GLU A 18 -3.76 13.67 -9.53
N GLU A 19 -4.91 13.08 -9.26
CA GLU A 19 -5.74 13.41 -8.11
C GLU A 19 -5.45 12.48 -6.93
N TYR A 20 -5.37 13.07 -5.74
CA TYR A 20 -5.10 12.33 -4.52
C TYR A 20 -5.70 13.01 -3.28
N ILE A 21 -5.84 12.23 -2.21
CA ILE A 21 -6.13 12.70 -0.86
C ILE A 21 -4.90 12.45 0.00
N ASP A 22 -4.43 13.47 0.71
CA ASP A 22 -3.38 13.35 1.74
C ASP A 22 -4.01 13.39 3.13
N LEU A 23 -3.62 12.44 3.97
CA LEU A 23 -3.98 12.40 5.38
C LEU A 23 -2.72 12.43 6.22
N ASP A 24 -2.74 13.28 7.23
CA ASP A 24 -1.67 13.41 8.21
C ASP A 24 -2.23 13.14 9.59
N VAL A 25 -1.80 12.06 10.23
CA VAL A 25 -2.33 11.57 11.49
C VAL A 25 -1.24 11.67 12.56
N TYR A 26 -1.58 12.29 13.68
CA TYR A 26 -0.73 12.33 14.86
C TYR A 26 -1.47 11.76 16.07
N GLN A 27 -0.78 10.87 16.78
CA GLN A 27 -1.25 10.32 18.05
C GLN A 27 -0.12 10.34 19.08
N ASN A 28 -0.45 10.67 20.31
CA ASN A 28 0.48 10.50 21.42
C ASN A 28 0.15 9.21 22.17
N LEU A 29 0.96 8.18 21.92
CA LEU A 29 0.74 6.85 22.47
C LEU A 29 1.39 6.71 23.85
N PRO A 30 0.66 6.24 24.88
CA PRO A 30 1.25 6.00 26.20
C PRO A 30 2.42 5.03 26.12
N GLY A 31 3.56 5.42 26.69
CA GLY A 31 4.76 4.60 26.76
C GLY A 31 5.63 4.52 25.50
N THR A 32 5.12 4.95 24.34
CA THR A 32 5.85 4.91 23.06
C THR A 32 6.07 6.30 22.44
N GLY A 33 5.36 7.31 22.92
CA GLY A 33 5.49 8.69 22.44
C GLY A 33 4.68 8.97 21.17
N GLY A 34 5.15 9.93 20.37
CA GLY A 34 4.45 10.37 19.17
C GLY A 34 4.42 9.30 18.08
N HIS A 35 3.23 9.05 17.55
CA HIS A 35 2.99 8.27 16.36
C HIS A 35 2.49 9.20 15.25
N ASN A 36 3.20 9.20 14.13
CA ASN A 36 2.83 9.96 12.95
C ASN A 36 2.58 8.96 11.81
N GLU A 37 1.50 9.15 11.10
CA GLU A 37 1.22 8.39 9.89
C GLU A 37 0.79 9.35 8.78
N ARG A 38 1.45 9.25 7.63
CA ARG A 38 1.06 9.95 6.41
C ARG A 38 0.55 8.95 5.39
N ILE A 39 -0.71 9.12 5.02
CA ILE A 39 -1.40 8.29 4.04
C ILE A 39 -1.68 9.15 2.82
N ARG A 40 -1.34 8.65 1.63
CA ARG A 40 -1.74 9.26 0.37
C ARG A 40 -2.53 8.25 -0.44
N LEU A 41 -3.70 8.67 -0.93
CA LEU A 41 -4.66 7.87 -1.68
C LEU A 41 -4.83 8.49 -3.06
N TRP A 42 -4.24 7.89 -4.11
CA TRP A 42 -4.45 8.31 -5.49
C TRP A 42 -5.67 7.62 -6.06
N TYR A 43 -6.52 8.37 -6.71
CA TYR A 43 -7.76 7.86 -7.29
C TYR A 43 -7.92 8.29 -8.75
N GLY A 44 -8.60 7.47 -9.50
CA GLY A 44 -9.01 7.74 -10.87
C GLY A 44 -10.53 7.61 -11.01
N TYR A 45 -11.00 7.67 -12.24
CA TYR A 45 -12.41 7.60 -12.58
C TYR A 45 -12.69 6.29 -13.31
N LEU A 46 -13.85 5.69 -13.01
CA LEU A 46 -14.35 4.57 -13.78
C LEU A 46 -14.89 5.09 -15.11
N GLU A 47 -14.51 4.43 -16.20
CA GLU A 47 -15.09 4.68 -17.50
C GLU A 47 -16.51 4.09 -17.56
N ASP A 48 -17.48 4.86 -17.12
CA ASP A 48 -18.89 4.46 -17.13
C ASP A 48 -19.65 5.34 -18.12
N GLY A 49 -19.66 4.91 -19.37
CA GLY A 49 -20.51 5.45 -20.44
C GLY A 49 -20.33 6.94 -20.77
N ASP A 50 -20.59 7.31 -22.00
CA ASP A 50 -20.33 8.65 -22.57
C ASP A 50 -21.16 9.81 -21.97
N ASP A 51 -22.04 9.57 -20.99
CA ASP A 51 -23.03 10.54 -20.52
C ASP A 51 -22.93 10.93 -19.03
N VAL A 52 -21.89 10.50 -18.30
CA VAL A 52 -21.78 10.81 -16.86
C VAL A 52 -20.87 12.01 -16.63
N ILE A 53 -21.45 13.14 -16.19
CA ILE A 53 -20.72 14.38 -15.86
C ILE A 53 -19.77 14.16 -14.67
N TYR A 54 -20.13 13.28 -13.74
CA TYR A 54 -19.32 12.91 -12.57
C TYR A 54 -19.21 11.39 -12.48
N PRO A 55 -18.25 10.79 -13.20
CA PRO A 55 -18.07 9.34 -13.14
C PRO A 55 -17.67 8.89 -11.73
N PRO A 56 -18.03 7.66 -11.32
CA PRO A 56 -17.59 7.10 -10.06
C PRO A 56 -16.06 7.04 -9.97
N ARG A 57 -15.53 7.28 -8.79
CA ARG A 57 -14.09 7.23 -8.52
C ARG A 57 -13.69 5.86 -8.01
N CYS A 58 -12.44 5.50 -8.28
CA CYS A 58 -11.84 4.29 -7.74
C CYS A 58 -10.45 4.58 -7.18
N LEU A 59 -10.13 4.00 -6.03
CA LEU A 59 -8.79 4.02 -5.49
C LEU A 59 -7.87 3.21 -6.41
N SER A 60 -6.80 3.84 -6.89
CA SER A 60 -5.81 3.19 -7.77
C SER A 60 -4.57 2.76 -7.02
N PHE A 61 -4.07 3.64 -6.14
CA PHE A 61 -2.82 3.41 -5.43
C PHE A 61 -2.86 4.10 -4.07
N ALA A 62 -2.25 3.48 -3.06
CA ALA A 62 -2.12 4.06 -1.74
C ALA A 62 -0.71 3.87 -1.20
N THR A 63 -0.21 4.87 -0.48
CA THR A 63 1.02 4.76 0.31
C THR A 63 0.72 5.08 1.77
N SER A 64 1.43 4.42 2.65
CA SER A 64 1.44 4.71 4.09
C SER A 64 2.88 4.77 4.58
N LYS A 65 3.23 5.88 5.21
CA LYS A 65 4.50 6.04 5.91
C LYS A 65 4.21 6.38 7.36
N TYR A 66 4.65 5.55 8.27
CA TYR A 66 4.41 5.75 9.69
C TYR A 66 5.60 5.37 10.54
N ASN A 67 5.61 5.87 11.79
CA ASN A 67 6.58 5.45 12.80
C ASN A 67 5.87 4.73 13.95
N TYR A 68 6.58 3.77 14.54
CA TYR A 68 6.26 3.21 15.85
C TYR A 68 7.49 3.30 16.72
N ALA A 69 7.42 4.12 17.76
CA ALA A 69 8.60 4.60 18.48
C ALA A 69 9.62 5.22 17.50
N ALA A 70 10.86 4.82 17.53
CA ALA A 70 11.92 5.30 16.63
C ALA A 70 11.99 4.58 15.28
N ARG A 71 11.07 3.65 15.00
CA ARG A 71 11.08 2.84 13.78
C ARG A 71 10.16 3.41 12.72
N GLU A 72 10.66 3.52 11.49
CA GLU A 72 9.87 3.96 10.34
C GLU A 72 9.44 2.77 9.50
N PHE A 73 8.17 2.79 9.08
CA PHE A 73 7.53 1.81 8.19
C PHE A 73 7.06 2.51 6.93
N TYR A 74 7.11 1.79 5.81
CA TYR A 74 6.62 2.27 4.53
C TYR A 74 5.89 1.16 3.79
N GLU A 75 4.72 1.46 3.25
CA GLU A 75 3.87 0.51 2.56
C GLU A 75 3.28 1.13 1.29
N GLU A 76 3.09 0.30 0.27
CA GLU A 76 2.44 0.64 -1.00
C GLU A 76 1.38 -0.40 -1.34
N TYR A 77 0.26 0.06 -1.88
CA TYR A 77 -0.90 -0.76 -2.23
C TYR A 77 -1.42 -0.36 -3.61
N LEU A 78 -1.49 -1.30 -4.53
CA LEU A 78 -2.04 -1.09 -5.87
C LEU A 78 -3.36 -1.83 -6.01
N TYR A 79 -4.37 -1.17 -6.57
CA TYR A 79 -5.71 -1.70 -6.74
C TYR A 79 -6.13 -1.72 -8.21
N ASP A 80 -6.99 -2.65 -8.56
CA ASP A 80 -7.73 -2.60 -9.83
C ASP A 80 -8.98 -1.71 -9.68
N GLN A 81 -9.66 -1.46 -10.80
CA GLN A 81 -10.88 -0.65 -10.82
C GLN A 81 -12.05 -1.23 -10.01
N LYS A 82 -11.99 -2.52 -9.67
CA LYS A 82 -13.00 -3.20 -8.83
C LYS A 82 -12.66 -3.15 -7.34
N GLY A 83 -11.51 -2.58 -6.99
CA GLY A 83 -11.03 -2.49 -5.61
C GLY A 83 -10.30 -3.74 -5.12
N ASN A 84 -9.89 -4.64 -6.01
CA ASN A 84 -9.05 -5.77 -5.62
C ASN A 84 -7.59 -5.33 -5.52
N LEU A 85 -6.86 -5.85 -4.53
CA LEU A 85 -5.42 -5.67 -4.45
C LEU A 85 -4.72 -6.43 -5.59
N LEU A 86 -3.87 -5.72 -6.32
CA LEU A 86 -2.99 -6.27 -7.35
C LEU A 86 -1.56 -6.46 -6.85
N PHE A 87 -1.10 -5.54 -6.01
CA PHE A 87 0.25 -5.56 -5.49
C PHE A 87 0.34 -4.88 -4.12
N VAL A 88 1.16 -5.44 -3.26
CA VAL A 88 1.55 -4.84 -1.98
C VAL A 88 3.07 -4.85 -1.86
N TYR A 89 3.64 -3.73 -1.47
CA TYR A 89 5.01 -3.61 -1.03
C TYR A 89 5.02 -3.12 0.42
N ALA A 90 5.75 -3.79 1.29
CA ALA A 90 5.93 -3.35 2.66
C ALA A 90 7.40 -3.42 3.06
N LYS A 91 7.88 -2.32 3.62
CA LYS A 91 9.23 -2.18 4.15
C LYS A 91 9.15 -1.96 5.66
N THR A 92 9.76 -2.87 6.41
CA THR A 92 9.90 -2.76 7.86
C THR A 92 11.33 -2.34 8.22
N PRO A 93 11.51 -1.54 9.28
CA PRO A 93 12.85 -1.18 9.72
C PRO A 93 13.58 -2.39 10.28
N ASP A 94 14.90 -2.32 10.22
CA ASP A 94 15.75 -3.31 10.88
C ASP A 94 15.48 -3.28 12.38
N VAL A 95 15.16 -4.45 12.92
CA VAL A 95 15.09 -4.66 14.37
C VAL A 95 16.30 -5.47 14.73
N GLU A 96 17.28 -4.83 15.39
CA GLU A 96 18.45 -5.52 15.88
C GLU A 96 18.08 -6.86 16.53
N ASN A 97 18.62 -7.95 15.97
CA ASN A 97 18.44 -9.33 16.41
C ASN A 97 17.09 -10.00 16.15
N SER A 98 16.23 -9.47 15.26
CA SER A 98 15.07 -10.22 14.85
C SER A 98 15.26 -10.79 13.43
N ASN A 99 15.67 -12.04 13.36
CA ASN A 99 15.61 -12.82 12.11
C ASN A 99 14.15 -13.08 11.65
N MET A 100 13.17 -12.50 12.32
CA MET A 100 11.75 -12.86 12.21
C MET A 100 10.96 -11.94 11.27
N TYR A 101 11.48 -10.79 10.85
CA TYR A 101 10.74 -9.89 9.98
C TYR A 101 11.48 -9.68 8.67
N PRO A 102 10.81 -9.94 7.53
CA PRO A 102 11.38 -9.56 6.26
C PRO A 102 11.52 -8.03 6.24
N TYR A 103 12.66 -7.56 5.86
CA TYR A 103 12.91 -6.13 5.69
C TYR A 103 12.04 -5.53 4.58
N GLU A 104 11.82 -6.31 3.53
CA GLU A 104 10.91 -5.97 2.44
C GLU A 104 10.10 -7.20 2.02
N LEU A 105 8.81 -7.04 1.89
CA LEU A 105 7.96 -8.06 1.29
C LEU A 105 7.18 -7.50 0.09
N ARG A 106 6.88 -8.37 -0.84
CA ARG A 106 6.11 -8.09 -2.04
C ARG A 106 5.09 -9.18 -2.26
N LEU A 107 3.87 -8.77 -2.52
CA LEU A 107 2.75 -9.64 -2.85
C LEU A 107 2.20 -9.24 -4.22
N TRP A 108 2.10 -10.19 -5.13
CA TRP A 108 1.37 -10.03 -6.38
C TRP A 108 0.09 -10.83 -6.31
N MET A 109 -1.04 -10.19 -6.56
CA MET A 109 -2.37 -10.73 -6.36
C MET A 109 -3.21 -10.67 -7.63
N ASP A 110 -4.15 -11.61 -7.76
CA ASP A 110 -5.24 -11.58 -8.72
C ASP A 110 -6.55 -11.82 -7.96
N GLY A 111 -7.24 -10.74 -7.63
CA GLY A 111 -8.34 -10.78 -6.68
C GLY A 111 -7.87 -11.22 -5.30
N LYS A 112 -8.39 -12.36 -4.82
CA LYS A 112 -7.94 -12.96 -3.55
C LYS A 112 -6.86 -14.02 -3.70
N ARG A 113 -6.43 -14.29 -4.94
CA ARG A 113 -5.43 -15.31 -5.23
C ARG A 113 -4.03 -14.71 -5.22
N LEU A 114 -3.15 -15.32 -4.43
CA LEU A 114 -1.72 -15.00 -4.47
C LEU A 114 -1.11 -15.56 -5.77
N LEU A 115 -0.47 -14.70 -6.54
CA LEU A 115 0.31 -15.08 -7.73
C LEU A 115 1.78 -15.31 -7.39
N LEU A 116 2.35 -14.44 -6.55
CA LEU A 116 3.73 -14.52 -6.14
C LEU A 116 3.93 -13.80 -4.80
N PHE A 117 4.79 -14.34 -3.96
CA PHE A 117 5.31 -13.73 -2.75
C PHE A 117 6.82 -13.67 -2.80
N SER A 118 7.40 -12.54 -2.40
CA SER A 118 8.85 -12.36 -2.28
C SER A 118 9.16 -11.63 -0.98
N ALA A 119 10.20 -12.10 -0.30
CA ALA A 119 10.75 -11.45 0.88
C ALA A 119 12.26 -11.25 0.73
N LYS A 120 12.75 -10.07 1.12
CA LYS A 120 14.18 -9.73 1.22
C LYS A 120 14.53 -9.37 2.66
N ASN A 121 15.75 -9.68 3.07
CA ASN A 121 16.26 -9.23 4.36
C ASN A 121 16.74 -7.77 4.30
N HIS A 122 17.21 -7.23 5.42
CA HIS A 122 17.71 -5.86 5.51
C HIS A 122 18.95 -5.56 4.65
N GLU A 123 19.69 -6.59 4.23
CA GLU A 123 20.81 -6.46 3.29
C GLU A 123 20.35 -6.44 1.83
N GLY A 124 19.04 -6.52 1.57
CA GLY A 124 18.46 -6.58 0.24
C GLY A 124 18.58 -7.95 -0.42
N LYS A 125 19.04 -8.97 0.32
CA LYS A 125 19.18 -10.34 -0.16
C LYS A 125 17.83 -11.03 -0.13
N GLU A 126 17.45 -11.68 -1.22
CA GLU A 126 16.25 -12.50 -1.29
C GLU A 126 16.35 -13.69 -0.32
N VAL A 127 15.38 -13.80 0.58
CA VAL A 127 15.26 -14.91 1.53
C VAL A 127 14.20 -15.91 1.13
N TYR A 128 13.23 -15.48 0.34
CA TYR A 128 12.19 -16.35 -0.20
C TYR A 128 11.53 -15.72 -1.44
N THR A 129 11.20 -16.57 -2.42
CA THR A 129 10.32 -16.23 -3.55
C THR A 129 9.52 -17.46 -3.93
N GLY A 130 8.20 -17.35 -4.05
CA GLY A 130 7.34 -18.47 -4.42
C GLY A 130 5.86 -18.13 -4.44
N ILE A 131 5.06 -19.12 -4.76
CA ILE A 131 3.60 -19.03 -4.88
C ILE A 131 2.85 -19.37 -3.60
N LYS A 132 3.57 -19.71 -2.55
CA LYS A 132 3.02 -19.99 -1.21
C LYS A 132 3.69 -19.08 -0.20
N ILE A 133 2.95 -18.69 0.83
CA ILE A 133 3.48 -17.90 1.93
C ILE A 133 4.00 -18.86 3.00
N PRO A 134 5.30 -18.79 3.35
CA PRO A 134 5.82 -19.54 4.48
C PRO A 134 5.12 -19.13 5.79
N GLU A 135 5.01 -20.07 6.73
CA GLU A 135 4.30 -19.87 8.00
C GLU A 135 4.84 -18.65 8.77
N ASP A 136 6.16 -18.45 8.76
CA ASP A 136 6.82 -17.32 9.44
C ASP A 136 6.37 -15.93 8.93
N PHE A 137 5.91 -15.84 7.69
CA PHE A 137 5.45 -14.59 7.07
C PHE A 137 3.92 -14.43 7.08
N GLN A 138 3.18 -15.44 7.46
CA GLN A 138 1.72 -15.45 7.33
C GLN A 138 1.06 -14.31 8.13
N SER A 139 1.53 -14.06 9.33
CA SER A 139 1.00 -12.98 10.19
C SER A 139 1.18 -11.61 9.55
N GLU A 140 2.36 -11.34 8.99
CA GLU A 140 2.64 -10.05 8.34
C GLU A 140 1.88 -9.89 7.02
N VAL A 141 1.73 -10.97 6.26
CA VAL A 141 0.92 -10.97 5.03
C VAL A 141 -0.54 -10.67 5.37
N ASN A 142 -1.10 -11.33 6.38
CA ASN A 142 -2.48 -11.05 6.83
C ASN A 142 -2.65 -9.59 7.25
N ARG A 143 -1.67 -9.02 7.95
CA ARG A 143 -1.69 -7.61 8.38
C ARG A 143 -1.75 -6.66 7.19
N VAL A 144 -0.90 -6.85 6.18
CA VAL A 144 -0.87 -5.95 5.01
C VAL A 144 -2.10 -6.14 4.11
N GLU A 145 -2.63 -7.34 3.97
CA GLU A 145 -3.88 -7.57 3.25
C GLU A 145 -5.06 -6.88 3.94
N GLU A 146 -5.16 -7.01 5.27
CA GLU A 146 -6.19 -6.32 6.06
C GLU A 146 -6.03 -4.79 5.96
N ARG A 147 -4.80 -4.29 6.04
CA ARG A 147 -4.52 -2.87 5.87
C ARG A 147 -4.93 -2.35 4.50
N GLY A 148 -4.67 -3.12 3.44
CA GLY A 148 -5.11 -2.78 2.09
C GLY A 148 -6.64 -2.66 1.99
N ALA A 149 -7.38 -3.56 2.61
CA ALA A 149 -8.84 -3.48 2.67
C ALA A 149 -9.32 -2.25 3.48
N GLN A 150 -8.68 -1.94 4.59
CA GLN A 150 -8.98 -0.75 5.41
C GLN A 150 -8.75 0.56 4.66
N LEU A 151 -7.65 0.66 3.89
CA LEU A 151 -7.37 1.85 3.08
C LEU A 151 -8.41 2.05 1.98
N LEU A 152 -8.90 0.98 1.36
CA LEU A 152 -9.98 1.05 0.38
C LEU A 152 -11.28 1.55 1.01
N GLU A 153 -11.67 1.03 2.17
CA GLU A 153 -12.86 1.49 2.89
C GLU A 153 -12.72 2.95 3.37
N MET A 154 -11.53 3.33 3.82
CA MET A 154 -11.21 4.73 4.14
C MET A 154 -11.41 5.64 2.92
N PHE A 155 -10.89 5.26 1.76
CA PHE A 155 -11.08 6.02 0.52
C PHE A 155 -12.57 6.19 0.19
N LYS A 156 -13.36 5.13 0.23
CA LYS A 156 -14.81 5.19 -0.02
C LYS A 156 -15.54 6.15 0.92
N GLY A 157 -15.14 6.18 2.18
CA GLY A 157 -15.68 7.13 3.17
C GLY A 157 -15.30 8.58 2.86
N LEU A 158 -14.03 8.82 2.53
CA LEU A 158 -13.52 10.14 2.17
C LEU A 158 -14.08 10.65 0.85
N ASP A 159 -14.25 9.80 -0.13
CA ASP A 159 -14.86 10.12 -1.42
C ASP A 159 -16.25 10.76 -1.21
N LYS A 160 -17.07 10.17 -0.36
CA LYS A 160 -18.41 10.69 -0.02
C LYS A 160 -18.37 11.96 0.83
N ALA A 161 -17.36 12.10 1.69
CA ALA A 161 -17.32 13.16 2.69
C ALA A 161 -16.65 14.44 2.19
N VAL A 162 -15.64 14.36 1.33
CA VAL A 162 -14.75 15.48 1.00
C VAL A 162 -14.59 15.77 -0.49
N LEU A 163 -14.89 14.82 -1.38
CA LEU A 163 -14.76 15.02 -2.83
C LEU A 163 -16.07 15.53 -3.43
N LEU A 164 -15.94 16.46 -4.38
CA LEU A 164 -17.07 17.10 -5.07
C LEU A 164 -17.44 16.35 -6.36
#